data_78542869a766cbde72e60ab335fa988b
#
_entry.id   78542869a766cbde72e60ab335fa988b
#
_cell.length_a   1.000
_cell.length_b   1.000
_cell.length_c   1.000
_cell.angle_alpha   90.00
_cell.angle_beta   90.00
_cell.angle_gamma   90.00
#
_symmetry.space_group_name_H-M   'P 1'
#
loop_
_entity.id
_entity.type
_entity.pdbx_description
1 polymer ?
#
loop_
_entity_poly.entity_id
_entity_poly.type
_entity_poly.pdbx_seq_one_letter_code
_entity_poly.pdbx_strand_id
1 'polypeptide(L)'
;MIREGLIFLLFPIFIFSMYAQEGETGVHQQVIRGEVYVDFAPIYAGHVDSEYPLDIPAAGRRALEEAALFFSAMIYGWSFNYEIGERARQIDEKLDLELLAMIQAGDPALRVTDTKITETDMRFRMWTDYHLNDAMRNRLEVWRTGRIRNAQAVGYSPSFIEEYPGWLEYKKLALEDAARIALRSMLRGSERNRPKEVNGFISLASFPRYFIESGRWAVSARFRVDIAEIIPFAAY
;
A
#
# COMPACT_ATOMS: atom_id res chain seq x y z
N MET A 1 5.68 -54.84 51.55
CA MET A 1 6.18 -53.44 51.72
C MET A 1 6.59 -52.95 50.34
N ILE A 2 5.65 -52.31 49.65
CA ILE A 2 5.84 -51.77 48.33
C ILE A 2 5.84 -50.25 48.50
N ARG A 3 6.95 -49.60 48.17
CA ARG A 3 7.14 -48.15 48.21
C ARG A 3 6.79 -47.57 46.83
N GLU A 4 5.66 -46.90 46.76
CA GLU A 4 5.27 -46.14 45.56
C GLU A 4 6.12 -44.87 45.45
N GLY A 5 6.87 -44.74 44.38
CA GLY A 5 7.61 -43.55 44.02
C GLY A 5 6.76 -42.62 43.17
N LEU A 6 6.36 -41.49 43.77
CA LEU A 6 5.63 -40.42 43.10
C LEU A 6 6.59 -39.62 42.21
N ILE A 7 6.47 -39.77 40.87
CA ILE A 7 7.23 -38.97 39.88
C ILE A 7 6.47 -37.67 39.67
N PHE A 8 7.02 -36.55 40.20
CA PHE A 8 6.57 -35.21 39.90
C PHE A 8 7.11 -34.81 38.53
N LEU A 9 6.24 -34.75 37.55
CA LEU A 9 6.52 -34.20 36.22
C LEU A 9 6.42 -32.66 36.30
N LEU A 10 7.55 -32.01 36.43
CA LEU A 10 7.70 -30.55 36.32
C LEU A 10 7.53 -30.16 34.86
N PHE A 11 6.36 -29.62 34.53
CA PHE A 11 6.15 -28.89 33.27
C PHE A 11 6.78 -27.50 33.40
N PRO A 12 7.71 -27.13 32.52
CA PRO A 12 8.19 -25.75 32.48
C PRO A 12 7.09 -24.89 31.85
N ILE A 13 6.49 -24.03 32.67
CA ILE A 13 5.62 -22.94 32.19
C ILE A 13 6.51 -21.96 31.41
N PHE A 14 6.48 -22.04 30.09
CA PHE A 14 7.01 -21.00 29.23
C PHE A 14 6.10 -19.77 29.35
N ILE A 15 6.47 -18.84 30.20
CA ILE A 15 5.89 -17.50 30.23
C ILE A 15 6.38 -16.79 28.96
N PHE A 16 5.57 -16.76 27.92
CA PHE A 16 5.74 -15.85 26.81
C PHE A 16 5.53 -14.43 27.34
N SER A 17 6.61 -13.75 27.69
CA SER A 17 6.59 -12.31 27.88
C SER A 17 6.26 -11.69 26.52
N MET A 18 4.98 -11.41 26.28
CA MET A 18 4.57 -10.41 25.30
C MET A 18 5.15 -9.07 25.80
N TYR A 19 6.30 -8.69 25.27
CA TYR A 19 6.70 -7.30 25.28
C TYR A 19 5.73 -6.55 24.38
N ALA A 20 4.67 -6.02 24.97
CA ALA A 20 3.96 -4.89 24.41
C ALA A 20 5.00 -3.77 24.31
N GLN A 21 5.43 -3.45 23.10
CA GLN A 21 6.20 -2.26 22.84
C GLN A 21 5.24 -1.08 23.05
N GLU A 22 5.16 -0.63 24.31
CA GLU A 22 4.54 0.64 24.66
C GLU A 22 5.28 1.72 23.87
N GLY A 23 4.50 2.53 23.14
CA GLY A 23 4.99 3.54 22.24
C GLY A 23 5.93 4.51 22.94
N GLU A 24 7.17 4.57 22.47
CA GLU A 24 8.05 5.69 22.70
C GLU A 24 7.40 6.95 22.11
N THR A 25 6.80 7.73 22.99
CA THR A 25 6.36 9.09 22.72
C THR A 25 7.60 9.93 22.38
N GLY A 26 7.71 10.39 21.12
CA GLY A 26 8.52 11.57 20.84
C GLY A 26 9.80 11.41 20.04
N VAL A 27 10.14 10.25 19.48
CA VAL A 27 11.20 10.20 18.46
C VAL A 27 10.56 10.57 17.13
N HIS A 28 10.81 11.81 16.67
CA HIS A 28 10.40 12.24 15.33
C HIS A 28 11.05 11.31 14.30
N GLN A 29 10.25 10.50 13.62
CA GLN A 29 10.73 9.63 12.58
C GLN A 29 11.42 10.47 11.50
N GLN A 30 12.73 10.33 11.37
CA GLN A 30 13.52 11.10 10.39
C GLN A 30 13.58 10.39 9.03
N VAL A 31 13.33 9.10 9.01
CA VAL A 31 13.48 8.24 7.84
C VAL A 31 12.29 7.31 7.71
N ILE A 32 11.75 7.20 6.52
CA ILE A 32 10.81 6.13 6.16
C ILE A 32 11.59 5.09 5.35
N ARG A 33 11.34 3.81 5.65
CA ARG A 33 11.97 2.68 4.97
C ARG A 33 10.96 1.93 4.14
N GLY A 34 11.41 1.40 3.00
CA GLY A 34 10.60 0.57 2.13
C GLY A 34 11.42 -0.45 1.36
N GLU A 35 10.75 -1.53 0.98
CA GLU A 35 11.30 -2.55 0.09
C GLU A 35 10.44 -2.63 -1.16
N VAL A 36 11.09 -2.60 -2.32
CA VAL A 36 10.48 -2.86 -3.62
C VAL A 36 11.20 -3.99 -4.31
N TYR A 37 10.51 -4.67 -5.22
CA TYR A 37 11.14 -5.68 -6.05
C TYR A 37 10.66 -5.58 -7.50
N VAL A 38 11.55 -5.94 -8.42
CA VAL A 38 11.31 -5.99 -9.85
C VAL A 38 11.71 -7.37 -10.36
N ASP A 39 10.83 -8.01 -11.11
CA ASP A 39 11.13 -9.27 -11.78
C ASP A 39 11.97 -9.01 -13.02
N PHE A 40 13.10 -9.70 -13.20
CA PHE A 40 13.98 -9.57 -14.37
C PHE A 40 13.35 -10.13 -15.65
N ALA A 41 12.65 -11.24 -15.54
CA ALA A 41 12.03 -11.94 -16.65
C ALA A 41 10.75 -12.65 -16.17
N PRO A 42 9.69 -11.89 -15.91
CA PRO A 42 8.43 -12.49 -15.49
C PRO A 42 7.88 -13.36 -16.61
N ILE A 43 7.30 -14.51 -16.25
CA ILE A 43 6.82 -15.54 -17.19
C ILE A 43 5.83 -14.95 -18.21
N TYR A 44 5.04 -13.97 -17.80
CA TYR A 44 4.04 -13.29 -18.65
C TYR A 44 4.64 -12.26 -19.63
N ALA A 45 5.87 -11.79 -19.41
CA ALA A 45 6.44 -10.72 -20.22
C ALA A 45 6.94 -11.17 -21.59
N GLY A 46 7.14 -12.47 -21.80
CA GLY A 46 7.66 -12.99 -23.07
C GLY A 46 6.80 -12.73 -24.30
N HIS A 47 5.57 -12.28 -24.12
CA HIS A 47 4.62 -12.01 -25.20
C HIS A 47 4.29 -10.52 -25.38
N VAL A 48 4.67 -9.65 -24.45
CA VAL A 48 4.07 -8.30 -24.34
C VAL A 48 5.09 -7.18 -24.31
N ASP A 49 6.32 -7.43 -23.85
CA ASP A 49 7.30 -6.39 -23.65
C ASP A 49 8.69 -6.80 -24.17
N SER A 50 9.15 -6.11 -25.22
CA SER A 50 10.47 -6.32 -25.82
C SER A 50 11.63 -5.89 -24.91
N GLU A 51 11.37 -5.23 -23.80
CA GLU A 51 12.40 -4.81 -22.84
C GLU A 51 12.88 -5.94 -21.94
N TYR A 52 12.16 -7.06 -21.88
CA TYR A 52 12.57 -8.22 -21.07
C TYR A 52 13.49 -9.19 -21.85
N PRO A 53 14.43 -9.84 -21.17
CA PRO A 53 14.76 -9.72 -19.74
C PRO A 53 15.42 -8.37 -19.42
N LEU A 54 15.10 -7.78 -18.26
CA LEU A 54 15.72 -6.56 -17.81
C LEU A 54 17.19 -6.78 -17.44
N ASP A 55 18.03 -5.80 -17.71
CA ASP A 55 19.34 -5.71 -17.10
C ASP A 55 19.25 -5.10 -15.66
N ILE A 56 20.31 -5.22 -14.89
CA ILE A 56 20.36 -4.69 -13.51
C ILE A 56 20.12 -3.18 -13.47
N PRO A 57 20.70 -2.35 -14.35
CA PRO A 57 20.42 -0.92 -14.38
C PRO A 57 18.94 -0.59 -14.66
N ALA A 58 18.28 -1.30 -15.57
CA ALA A 58 16.86 -1.11 -15.87
C ALA A 58 15.99 -1.54 -14.69
N ALA A 59 16.26 -2.69 -14.08
CA ALA A 59 15.57 -3.14 -12.87
C ALA A 59 15.74 -2.14 -11.71
N GLY A 60 16.94 -1.59 -11.53
CA GLY A 60 17.23 -0.57 -10.52
C GLY A 60 16.46 0.72 -10.75
N ARG A 61 16.39 1.22 -12.00
CA ARG A 61 15.58 2.41 -12.33
C ARG A 61 14.10 2.20 -12.03
N ARG A 62 13.53 1.05 -12.46
CA ARG A 62 12.13 0.71 -12.18
C ARG A 62 11.85 0.61 -10.68
N ALA A 63 12.75 0.00 -9.91
CA ALA A 63 12.62 -0.07 -8.45
C ALA A 63 12.64 1.32 -7.79
N LEU A 64 13.51 2.24 -8.24
CA LEU A 64 13.54 3.61 -7.74
C LEU A 64 12.28 4.41 -8.08
N GLU A 65 11.75 4.27 -9.29
CA GLU A 65 10.51 4.92 -9.70
C GLU A 65 9.32 4.43 -8.87
N GLU A 66 9.25 3.12 -8.62
CA GLU A 66 8.21 2.52 -7.78
C GLU A 66 8.34 2.96 -6.31
N ALA A 67 9.55 2.98 -5.75
CA ALA A 67 9.82 3.47 -4.41
C ALA A 67 9.43 4.95 -4.26
N ALA A 68 9.79 5.79 -5.23
CA ALA A 68 9.45 7.20 -5.25
C ALA A 68 7.93 7.42 -5.25
N LEU A 69 7.18 6.64 -6.03
CA LEU A 69 5.71 6.65 -6.02
C LEU A 69 5.16 6.29 -4.64
N PHE A 70 5.68 5.23 -4.00
CA PHE A 70 5.17 4.80 -2.69
C PHE A 70 5.50 5.78 -1.57
N PHE A 71 6.69 6.37 -1.57
CA PHE A 71 7.02 7.45 -0.63
C PHE A 71 6.14 8.68 -0.84
N SER A 72 5.88 9.07 -2.09
CA SER A 72 4.95 10.15 -2.41
C SER A 72 3.56 9.87 -1.84
N ALA A 73 3.06 8.66 -2.08
CA ALA A 73 1.77 8.20 -1.61
C ALA A 73 1.66 8.10 -0.08
N MET A 74 2.75 7.78 0.61
CA MET A 74 2.79 7.73 2.07
C MET A 74 2.86 9.11 2.72
N ILE A 75 3.64 10.02 2.14
CA ILE A 75 3.91 11.35 2.71
C ILE A 75 2.81 12.33 2.32
N TYR A 76 2.54 12.43 1.04
CA TYR A 76 1.60 13.40 0.49
C TYR A 76 0.19 12.83 0.34
N GLY A 77 0.08 11.59 -0.14
CA GLY A 77 -1.20 10.97 -0.45
C GLY A 77 -1.85 11.55 -1.70
N TRP A 78 -3.11 11.22 -1.87
CA TRP A 78 -3.99 11.71 -2.93
C TRP A 78 -5.16 12.50 -2.35
N SER A 79 -5.65 13.50 -3.07
CA SER A 79 -7.03 13.91 -2.95
C SER A 79 -7.91 12.88 -3.64
N PHE A 80 -9.11 12.68 -3.15
CA PHE A 80 -10.07 11.80 -3.80
C PHE A 80 -11.46 12.43 -3.90
N ASN A 81 -12.14 12.09 -4.99
CA ASN A 81 -13.58 12.23 -5.17
C ASN A 81 -14.14 10.83 -5.45
N TYR A 82 -15.08 10.39 -4.61
CA TYR A 82 -15.66 9.07 -4.71
C TYR A 82 -17.18 9.14 -4.85
N GLU A 83 -17.67 8.85 -6.05
CA GLU A 83 -19.08 8.70 -6.35
C GLU A 83 -19.53 7.26 -6.09
N ILE A 84 -20.52 7.09 -5.22
CA ILE A 84 -20.99 5.76 -4.85
C ILE A 84 -21.99 5.25 -5.89
N GLY A 85 -21.66 4.14 -6.53
CA GLY A 85 -22.51 3.50 -7.52
C GLY A 85 -23.84 3.04 -6.92
N GLU A 86 -24.93 3.27 -7.65
CA GLU A 86 -26.27 2.81 -7.29
C GLU A 86 -26.96 2.14 -8.49
N ARG A 87 -27.01 0.80 -8.46
CA ARG A 87 -27.60 0.01 -9.55
C ARG A 87 -29.04 0.35 -9.84
N ALA A 88 -29.83 0.66 -8.81
CA ALA A 88 -31.25 1.00 -8.98
C ALA A 88 -31.45 2.31 -9.78
N ARG A 89 -30.48 3.21 -9.74
CA ARG A 89 -30.48 4.51 -10.44
C ARG A 89 -29.58 4.52 -11.66
N GLN A 90 -28.95 3.39 -12.01
CA GLN A 90 -27.98 3.27 -13.11
C GLN A 90 -26.79 4.25 -12.96
N ILE A 91 -26.37 4.50 -11.73
CA ILE A 91 -25.19 5.31 -11.41
C ILE A 91 -24.02 4.36 -11.26
N ASP A 92 -22.99 4.55 -12.09
CA ASP A 92 -21.74 3.81 -11.98
C ASP A 92 -20.90 4.34 -10.82
N GLU A 93 -20.17 3.44 -10.20
CA GLU A 93 -19.19 3.79 -9.15
C GLU A 93 -17.95 4.40 -9.79
N LYS A 94 -17.52 5.56 -9.30
CA LYS A 94 -16.34 6.26 -9.80
C LYS A 94 -15.45 6.71 -8.66
N LEU A 95 -14.14 6.54 -8.82
CA LEU A 95 -13.13 7.11 -7.94
C LEU A 95 -12.14 7.90 -8.79
N ASP A 96 -12.00 9.17 -8.51
CA ASP A 96 -10.95 10.02 -9.04
C ASP A 96 -9.89 10.23 -7.95
N LEU A 97 -8.63 9.94 -8.27
CA LEU A 97 -7.48 10.13 -7.38
C LEU A 97 -6.49 11.10 -8.04
N GLU A 98 -6.06 12.11 -7.29
CA GLU A 98 -5.03 13.04 -7.72
C GLU A 98 -3.89 13.05 -6.70
N LEU A 99 -2.67 12.64 -7.11
CA LEU A 99 -1.49 12.64 -6.25
C LEU A 99 -1.10 14.08 -5.90
N LEU A 100 -1.03 14.40 -4.62
CA LEU A 100 -0.82 15.78 -4.15
C LEU A 100 0.59 16.32 -4.43
N ALA A 101 1.60 15.45 -4.41
CA ALA A 101 2.96 15.78 -4.83
C ALA A 101 3.75 14.50 -5.18
N MET A 102 4.69 14.62 -6.10
CA MET A 102 5.52 13.50 -6.58
C MET A 102 6.98 13.69 -6.17
N ILE A 103 7.53 12.69 -5.48
CA ILE A 103 8.96 12.54 -5.27
C ILE A 103 9.57 11.97 -6.55
N GLN A 104 10.66 12.55 -7.01
CA GLN A 104 11.37 12.04 -8.17
C GLN A 104 12.31 10.89 -7.78
N ALA A 105 12.50 9.92 -8.66
CA ALA A 105 13.44 8.80 -8.44
C ALA A 105 14.90 9.27 -8.20
N GLY A 106 15.26 10.45 -8.72
CA GLY A 106 16.57 11.08 -8.51
C GLY A 106 16.65 12.03 -7.31
N ASP A 107 15.64 12.08 -6.45
CA ASP A 107 15.65 12.93 -5.24
C ASP A 107 16.82 12.52 -4.32
N PRO A 108 17.71 13.44 -3.92
CA PRO A 108 18.85 13.12 -3.04
C PRO A 108 18.45 12.62 -1.65
N ALA A 109 17.22 12.85 -1.20
CA ALA A 109 16.69 12.31 0.04
C ALA A 109 16.27 10.83 -0.08
N LEU A 110 16.07 10.31 -1.31
CA LEU A 110 15.82 8.91 -1.60
C LEU A 110 17.15 8.16 -1.72
N ARG A 111 17.43 7.27 -0.80
CA ARG A 111 18.69 6.53 -0.76
C ARG A 111 18.44 5.03 -0.86
N VAL A 112 19.21 4.36 -1.70
CA VAL A 112 19.29 2.90 -1.72
C VAL A 112 20.20 2.47 -0.59
N THR A 113 19.70 1.63 0.31
CA THR A 113 20.46 1.12 1.45
C THR A 113 21.02 -0.26 1.22
N ASP A 114 20.29 -1.09 0.44
CA ASP A 114 20.75 -2.43 0.07
C ASP A 114 20.05 -2.89 -1.22
N THR A 115 20.70 -3.83 -1.93
CA THR A 115 20.13 -4.49 -3.10
C THR A 115 20.47 -5.97 -3.06
N LYS A 116 19.55 -6.80 -3.49
CA LYS A 116 19.73 -8.26 -3.57
C LYS A 116 19.11 -8.82 -4.84
N ILE A 117 19.87 -9.65 -5.53
CA ILE A 117 19.34 -10.47 -6.62
C ILE A 117 19.05 -11.86 -6.06
N THR A 118 17.81 -12.31 -6.22
CA THR A 118 17.39 -13.65 -5.83
C THR A 118 17.33 -14.52 -7.09
N GLU A 119 18.25 -15.45 -7.23
CA GLU A 119 18.36 -16.31 -8.43
C GLU A 119 17.19 -17.29 -8.57
N THR A 120 16.60 -17.71 -7.44
CA THR A 120 15.50 -18.69 -7.43
C THR A 120 14.20 -18.15 -8.01
N ASP A 121 13.92 -16.86 -7.85
CA ASP A 121 12.72 -16.20 -8.34
C ASP A 121 13.00 -15.08 -9.36
N MET A 122 14.27 -14.97 -9.77
CA MET A 122 14.75 -13.97 -10.75
C MET A 122 14.29 -12.56 -10.43
N ARG A 123 14.41 -12.17 -9.15
CA ARG A 123 13.98 -10.86 -8.63
C ARG A 123 15.13 -9.99 -8.20
N PHE A 124 15.06 -8.73 -8.60
CA PHE A 124 15.85 -7.64 -8.05
C PHE A 124 15.08 -7.02 -6.89
N ARG A 125 15.62 -7.13 -5.67
CA ARG A 125 15.08 -6.49 -4.46
C ARG A 125 15.91 -5.28 -4.11
N MET A 126 15.25 -4.20 -3.73
CA MET A 126 15.87 -2.95 -3.34
C MET A 126 15.25 -2.44 -2.04
N TRP A 127 16.10 -2.19 -1.04
CA TRP A 127 15.72 -1.50 0.18
C TRP A 127 16.09 -0.03 0.06
N THR A 128 15.16 0.82 0.42
CA THR A 128 15.31 2.27 0.29
C THR A 128 14.92 2.99 1.55
N ASP A 129 15.65 4.04 1.85
CA ASP A 129 15.37 4.99 2.92
C ASP A 129 15.04 6.35 2.28
N TYR A 130 13.97 7.00 2.75
CA TYR A 130 13.64 8.37 2.39
C TYR A 130 13.81 9.29 3.59
N HIS A 131 14.71 10.28 3.49
CA HIS A 131 15.02 11.23 4.55
C HIS A 131 14.02 12.38 4.55
N LEU A 132 13.26 12.50 5.64
CA LEU A 132 12.19 13.48 5.77
C LEU A 132 12.72 14.85 6.19
N ASN A 133 12.27 15.92 5.55
CA ASN A 133 12.38 17.28 6.06
C ASN A 133 11.25 17.60 7.06
N ASP A 134 11.32 18.76 7.71
CA ASP A 134 10.34 19.17 8.73
C ASP A 134 8.91 19.25 8.19
N ALA A 135 8.72 19.78 6.98
CA ALA A 135 7.41 19.88 6.36
C ALA A 135 6.77 18.50 6.12
N MET A 136 7.58 17.52 5.66
CA MET A 136 7.13 16.15 5.45
C MET A 136 6.80 15.44 6.76
N ARG A 137 7.61 15.67 7.81
CA ARG A 137 7.31 15.14 9.16
C ARG A 137 5.98 15.67 9.68
N ASN A 138 5.78 16.98 9.62
CA ASN A 138 4.53 17.60 10.03
C ASN A 138 3.33 17.04 9.25
N ARG A 139 3.50 16.78 7.95
CA ARG A 139 2.44 16.18 7.14
C ARG A 139 2.14 14.74 7.55
N LEU A 140 3.14 13.93 7.88
CA LEU A 140 2.94 12.57 8.39
C LEU A 140 2.24 12.55 9.75
N GLU A 141 2.49 13.56 10.61
CA GLU A 141 1.78 13.69 11.89
C GLU A 141 0.28 13.94 11.69
N VAL A 142 -0.11 14.69 10.65
CA VAL A 142 -1.55 14.87 10.30
C VAL A 142 -2.23 13.52 10.06
N TRP A 143 -1.53 12.58 9.42
CA TRP A 143 -2.04 11.22 9.17
C TRP A 143 -2.14 10.33 10.42
N ARG A 144 -1.69 10.81 11.58
CA ARG A 144 -1.76 10.11 12.89
C ARG A 144 -2.84 10.67 13.81
N THR A 145 -3.56 11.69 13.39
CA THR A 145 -4.64 12.29 14.20
C THR A 145 -5.82 11.34 14.36
N GLY A 146 -6.59 11.48 15.44
CA GLY A 146 -7.75 10.63 15.72
C GLY A 146 -8.90 10.74 14.71
N ARG A 147 -8.85 11.72 13.80
CA ARG A 147 -9.80 11.88 12.70
C ARG A 147 -9.54 10.89 11.55
N ILE A 148 -8.31 10.41 11.42
CA ILE A 148 -7.89 9.53 10.34
C ILE A 148 -8.43 8.13 10.57
N ARG A 149 -9.08 7.59 9.54
CA ARG A 149 -9.58 6.22 9.53
C ARG A 149 -8.59 5.30 8.81
N ASN A 150 -8.43 4.08 9.29
CA ASN A 150 -7.60 3.07 8.63
C ASN A 150 -8.48 2.13 7.82
N ALA A 151 -8.06 1.83 6.60
CA ALA A 151 -8.72 0.89 5.71
C ALA A 151 -7.68 -0.03 5.04
N GLN A 152 -8.11 -1.23 4.68
CA GLN A 152 -7.26 -2.19 3.96
C GLN A 152 -8.08 -2.87 2.88
N ALA A 153 -7.48 -3.08 1.72
CA ALA A 153 -8.10 -3.84 0.65
C ALA A 153 -7.08 -4.52 -0.25
N VAL A 154 -7.58 -5.46 -1.04
CA VAL A 154 -6.90 -6.02 -2.20
C VAL A 154 -7.62 -5.46 -3.43
N GLY A 155 -6.84 -4.88 -4.35
CA GLY A 155 -7.34 -4.39 -5.63
C GLY A 155 -6.65 -5.07 -6.80
N TYR A 156 -7.22 -4.98 -7.97
CA TYR A 156 -6.79 -5.67 -9.18
C TYR A 156 -6.69 -4.70 -10.35
N SER A 157 -5.74 -4.95 -11.26
CA SER A 157 -5.72 -4.25 -12.53
C SER A 157 -6.99 -4.58 -13.34
N PRO A 158 -7.52 -3.65 -14.14
CA PRO A 158 -8.77 -3.85 -14.90
C PRO A 158 -8.64 -4.94 -15.95
N SER A 159 -7.48 -5.08 -16.56
CA SER A 159 -7.19 -6.06 -17.60
C SER A 159 -6.12 -7.06 -17.20
N PHE A 160 -5.99 -8.12 -18.01
CA PHE A 160 -4.91 -9.08 -17.89
C PHE A 160 -3.56 -8.43 -18.23
N ILE A 161 -2.49 -8.99 -17.72
CA ILE A 161 -1.11 -8.49 -17.92
C ILE A 161 -0.74 -8.42 -19.40
N GLU A 162 -1.37 -9.21 -20.23
CA GLU A 162 -1.13 -9.25 -21.70
C GLU A 162 -1.61 -8.00 -22.45
N GLU A 163 -2.48 -7.16 -21.86
CA GLU A 163 -3.04 -5.95 -22.47
C GLU A 163 -2.29 -4.67 -22.04
N TYR A 164 -1.04 -4.65 -22.09
CA TYR A 164 -0.08 -3.79 -21.41
C TYR A 164 -0.06 -2.29 -21.81
N PRO A 165 -0.44 -1.32 -20.95
CA PRO A 165 -0.15 0.10 -21.15
C PRO A 165 1.19 0.56 -20.57
N GLY A 166 1.85 -0.23 -19.71
CA GLY A 166 3.12 0.08 -19.05
C GLY A 166 3.25 -0.59 -17.70
N TRP A 167 4.44 -1.02 -17.33
CA TRP A 167 4.69 -1.82 -16.11
C TRP A 167 4.23 -1.12 -14.81
N LEU A 168 4.40 0.20 -14.72
CA LEU A 168 4.00 0.97 -13.54
C LEU A 168 2.51 1.32 -13.57
N GLU A 169 1.94 1.50 -14.77
CA GLU A 169 0.55 1.91 -14.92
C GLU A 169 -0.42 0.84 -14.42
N TYR A 170 -0.19 -0.43 -14.74
CA TYR A 170 -1.01 -1.52 -14.19
C TYR A 170 -0.96 -1.62 -12.67
N LYS A 171 0.22 -1.38 -12.09
CA LYS A 171 0.37 -1.35 -10.63
C LYS A 171 -0.40 -0.17 -10.02
N LYS A 172 -0.39 0.99 -10.69
CA LYS A 172 -1.20 2.15 -10.26
C LYS A 172 -2.69 1.83 -10.33
N LEU A 173 -3.18 1.28 -11.45
CA LEU A 173 -4.58 0.92 -11.62
C LEU A 173 -5.05 -0.12 -10.58
N ALA A 174 -4.21 -1.09 -10.25
CA ALA A 174 -4.51 -2.04 -9.17
C ALA A 174 -4.57 -1.34 -7.80
N LEU A 175 -3.69 -0.35 -7.56
CA LEU A 175 -3.68 0.42 -6.32
C LEU A 175 -4.91 1.34 -6.19
N GLU A 176 -5.35 1.95 -7.29
CA GLU A 176 -6.59 2.73 -7.36
C GLU A 176 -7.82 1.86 -7.07
N ASP A 177 -7.86 0.64 -7.64
CA ASP A 177 -8.92 -0.32 -7.33
C ASP A 177 -8.92 -0.72 -5.86
N ALA A 178 -7.73 -0.95 -5.26
CA ALA A 178 -7.60 -1.20 -3.82
C ALA A 178 -8.13 -0.02 -2.98
N ALA A 179 -7.80 1.22 -3.36
CA ALA A 179 -8.30 2.41 -2.69
C ALA A 179 -9.83 2.52 -2.79
N ARG A 180 -10.40 2.25 -3.98
CA ARG A 180 -11.84 2.24 -4.22
C ARG A 180 -12.56 1.20 -3.35
N ILE A 181 -12.02 -0.02 -3.27
CA ILE A 181 -12.58 -1.09 -2.43
C ILE A 181 -12.47 -0.74 -0.94
N ALA A 182 -11.34 -0.16 -0.51
CA ALA A 182 -11.13 0.29 0.86
C ALA A 182 -12.15 1.36 1.27
N LEU A 183 -12.34 2.40 0.45
CA LEU A 183 -13.32 3.45 0.67
C LEU A 183 -14.74 2.88 0.73
N ARG A 184 -15.12 2.03 -0.23
CA ARG A 184 -16.43 1.35 -0.24
C ARG A 184 -16.69 0.56 1.04
N SER A 185 -15.72 -0.22 1.48
CA SER A 185 -15.83 -1.05 2.69
C SER A 185 -15.99 -0.20 3.95
N MET A 186 -15.18 0.87 4.06
CA MET A 186 -15.22 1.78 5.19
C MET A 186 -16.56 2.53 5.29
N LEU A 187 -17.09 3.04 4.17
CA LEU A 187 -18.35 3.78 4.14
C LEU A 187 -19.56 2.86 4.43
N ARG A 188 -19.55 1.62 3.98
CA ARG A 188 -20.60 0.65 4.33
C ARG A 188 -20.74 0.40 5.82
N GLY A 189 -19.63 0.47 6.56
CA GLY A 189 -19.62 0.23 8.00
C GLY A 189 -20.02 1.45 8.84
N SER A 190 -19.87 2.66 8.30
CA SER A 190 -20.02 3.90 9.07
C SER A 190 -21.26 4.73 8.73
N GLU A 191 -21.80 4.61 7.53
CA GLU A 191 -22.88 5.46 7.06
C GLU A 191 -24.21 4.69 6.94
N ARG A 192 -25.22 5.10 7.72
CA ARG A 192 -26.57 4.53 7.68
C ARG A 192 -27.27 4.78 6.34
N ASN A 193 -27.12 6.00 5.80
CA ASN A 193 -27.65 6.39 4.49
C ASN A 193 -26.47 6.43 3.52
N ARG A 194 -26.56 5.74 2.40
CA ARG A 194 -25.55 5.82 1.35
C ARG A 194 -25.40 7.28 0.91
N PRO A 195 -24.23 7.89 1.04
CA PRO A 195 -23.99 9.20 0.46
C PRO A 195 -23.95 9.10 -1.08
N LYS A 196 -24.20 10.22 -1.75
CA LYS A 196 -24.02 10.35 -3.19
C LYS A 196 -22.55 10.38 -3.53
N GLU A 197 -21.81 11.18 -2.81
CA GLU A 197 -20.41 11.50 -3.08
C GLU A 197 -19.67 11.74 -1.77
N VAL A 198 -18.39 11.39 -1.75
CA VAL A 198 -17.49 11.60 -0.61
C VAL A 198 -16.17 12.15 -1.12
N ASN A 199 -15.74 13.25 -0.53
CA ASN A 199 -14.50 13.93 -0.84
C ASN A 199 -13.53 13.86 0.34
N GLY A 200 -12.23 13.81 0.05
CA GLY A 200 -11.24 13.80 1.11
C GLY A 200 -9.82 13.52 0.62
N PHE A 201 -9.04 12.97 1.54
CA PHE A 201 -7.65 12.64 1.30
C PHE A 201 -7.39 11.20 1.71
N ILE A 202 -6.53 10.51 0.96
CA ILE A 202 -6.13 9.14 1.21
C ILE A 202 -4.60 9.00 1.06
N SER A 203 -3.94 8.24 1.94
CA SER A 203 -2.51 7.97 1.84
C SER A 203 -2.22 6.51 2.09
N LEU A 204 -1.07 6.01 1.64
CA LEU A 204 -0.58 4.71 2.03
C LEU A 204 -0.09 4.72 3.49
N ALA A 205 -0.48 3.72 4.26
CA ALA A 205 0.02 3.53 5.62
C ALA A 205 1.40 2.84 5.64
N SER A 206 1.70 2.06 4.62
CA SER A 206 2.97 1.34 4.41
C SER A 206 3.13 1.01 2.93
N PHE A 207 4.30 0.55 2.51
CA PHE A 207 4.49 0.05 1.15
C PHE A 207 3.48 -1.06 0.86
N PRO A 208 2.82 -1.01 -0.32
CA PRO A 208 1.86 -2.02 -0.74
C PRO A 208 2.59 -3.30 -1.17
N ARG A 209 1.89 -4.43 -1.11
CA ARG A 209 2.43 -5.71 -1.58
C ARG A 209 1.76 -6.08 -2.89
N TYR A 210 2.54 -6.14 -3.96
CA TYR A 210 2.07 -6.58 -5.27
C TYR A 210 2.26 -8.08 -5.44
N PHE A 211 1.38 -8.69 -6.21
CA PHE A 211 1.45 -10.09 -6.62
C PHE A 211 0.60 -10.27 -7.89
N ILE A 212 0.72 -11.44 -8.52
CA ILE A 212 -0.09 -11.79 -9.68
C ILE A 212 -1.13 -12.81 -9.24
N GLU A 213 -2.38 -12.53 -9.53
CA GLU A 213 -3.50 -13.42 -9.27
C GLU A 213 -4.40 -13.51 -10.49
N SER A 214 -4.65 -14.74 -10.96
CA SER A 214 -5.49 -14.99 -12.14
C SER A 214 -5.11 -14.17 -13.38
N GLY A 215 -3.80 -13.99 -13.61
CA GLY A 215 -3.26 -13.26 -14.76
C GLY A 215 -3.38 -11.73 -14.67
N ARG A 216 -3.71 -11.17 -13.50
CA ARG A 216 -3.79 -9.74 -13.25
C ARG A 216 -2.80 -9.30 -12.19
N TRP A 217 -2.39 -8.04 -12.24
CA TRP A 217 -1.75 -7.43 -11.10
C TRP A 217 -2.75 -7.28 -9.97
N ALA A 218 -2.37 -7.80 -8.81
CA ALA A 218 -3.11 -7.63 -7.57
C ALA A 218 -2.22 -6.88 -6.57
N VAL A 219 -2.83 -6.07 -5.72
CA VAL A 219 -2.14 -5.33 -4.66
C VAL A 219 -2.90 -5.40 -3.36
N SER A 220 -2.19 -5.79 -2.29
CA SER A 220 -2.70 -5.63 -0.92
C SER A 220 -2.14 -4.34 -0.35
N ALA A 221 -3.00 -3.39 -0.02
CA ALA A 221 -2.63 -2.07 0.46
C ALA A 221 -3.39 -1.68 1.72
N ARG A 222 -2.71 -0.93 2.59
CA ARG A 222 -3.28 -0.29 3.78
C ARG A 222 -3.28 1.21 3.59
N PHE A 223 -4.43 1.81 3.88
CA PHE A 223 -4.67 3.23 3.67
C PHE A 223 -5.01 3.93 4.97
N ARG A 224 -4.68 5.21 5.01
CA ARG A 224 -5.18 6.21 5.96
C ARG A 224 -6.09 7.14 5.19
N VAL A 225 -7.28 7.35 5.70
CA VAL A 225 -8.33 8.12 5.01
C VAL A 225 -8.80 9.25 5.90
N ASP A 226 -8.80 10.45 5.35
CA ASP A 226 -9.37 11.65 5.94
C ASP A 226 -10.57 12.09 5.09
N ILE A 227 -11.78 11.91 5.62
CA ILE A 227 -13.00 12.36 4.95
C ILE A 227 -13.20 13.84 5.25
N ALA A 228 -13.17 14.67 4.21
CA ALA A 228 -13.40 16.11 4.31
C ALA A 228 -14.89 16.45 4.22
N GLU A 229 -15.61 15.77 3.31
CA GLU A 229 -17.01 16.07 3.03
C GLU A 229 -17.79 14.82 2.63
N ILE A 230 -19.04 14.75 3.06
CA ILE A 230 -20.01 13.72 2.66
C ILE A 230 -21.23 14.43 2.08
N ILE A 231 -21.52 14.20 0.81
CA ILE A 231 -22.65 14.79 0.10
C ILE A 231 -23.78 13.74 0.04
N PRO A 232 -24.91 13.96 0.72
CA PRO A 232 -26.04 13.04 0.69
C PRO A 232 -26.79 13.14 -0.63
N PHE A 233 -27.55 12.11 -0.98
CA PHE A 233 -28.60 12.24 -1.98
C PHE A 233 -29.64 13.26 -1.46
N ALA A 234 -30.01 14.23 -2.29
CA ALA A 234 -31.10 15.12 -1.96
C ALA A 234 -32.39 14.29 -1.71
N ALA A 235 -33.01 14.48 -0.55
CA ALA A 235 -34.36 13.97 -0.34
C ALA A 235 -35.31 14.79 -1.22
N TYR A 236 -36.01 14.15 -2.15
CA TYR A 236 -37.12 14.71 -2.88
C TYR A 236 -38.40 14.54 -2.08
#